data_404efda43c47d8916f416ee9e4ad3fbf
#
_entry.id   404efda43c47d8916f416ee9e4ad3fbf
#
_cell.length_a   1.000
_cell.length_b   1.000
_cell.length_c   1.000
_cell.angle_alpha   90.00
_cell.angle_beta   90.00
_cell.angle_gamma   90.00
#
_symmetry.space_group_name_H-M   'P 1'
#
loop_
_entity.id
_entity.type
_entity.pdbx_description
1 polymer ?
#
loop_
_entity_poly.entity_id
_entity_poly.type
_entity_poly.pdbx_seq_one_letter_code
_entity_poly.pdbx_strand_id
1 'polypeptide(L)'
;MQFIPVSPDQPNLPLAPRLLAELCQEKGIKLALDSEFFYFGYIETEDGIRFPIKGGAFALNSYAAGEAAKDKDFCGRLLQDADLPTPDFKLIHSDKAIRLLSTANPHVAQSLNTLTKAPAIAEALGYPLFIKPNEGTQGVGVQKISDEAELNTRLAAALQTNDRMLVQEAVSGSDYRVIVLDGTILAIIERRPLSISGDGTHTIAELLSEKIKTLTTRSGGYKVESNDPRILKAIQEAGYDLTSILSDGELLQLLSNANLSTGGEAVDVTNIASQSFKDLAVEAARVCGLRYAGVDILCEDLSINDAPAHVLELNAGPGLTNFWQASPEHHHRVRAIYRGVLEAMLQQSA
;
A
#
# COMPACT_ATOMS: atom_id res chain seq x y z
N MET A 1 2.76 -25.62 -18.11
CA MET A 1 3.44 -24.81 -17.08
C MET A 1 4.29 -25.74 -16.23
N GLN A 2 5.58 -25.48 -16.09
CA GLN A 2 6.51 -26.29 -15.29
C GLN A 2 7.21 -25.37 -14.29
N PHE A 3 7.62 -25.91 -13.13
CA PHE A 3 8.54 -25.24 -12.23
C PHE A 3 9.96 -25.50 -12.69
N ILE A 4 10.71 -24.45 -12.93
CA ILE A 4 12.11 -24.53 -13.36
C ILE A 4 13.02 -23.90 -12.30
N PRO A 5 14.23 -24.44 -12.08
CA PRO A 5 15.24 -23.77 -11.29
C PRO A 5 15.55 -22.39 -11.88
N VAL A 6 15.67 -21.38 -11.01
CA VAL A 6 15.89 -20.00 -11.44
C VAL A 6 17.29 -19.57 -11.02
N SER A 7 18.04 -19.03 -11.99
CA SER A 7 19.33 -18.35 -11.76
C SER A 7 19.14 -16.84 -11.70
N PRO A 8 19.98 -16.10 -10.94
CA PRO A 8 19.96 -14.63 -10.93
C PRO A 8 20.10 -13.99 -12.32
N ASP A 9 20.79 -14.66 -13.23
CA ASP A 9 21.06 -14.17 -14.61
C ASP A 9 19.90 -14.46 -15.58
N GLN A 10 18.81 -15.05 -15.11
CA GLN A 10 17.64 -15.35 -15.93
C GLN A 10 17.06 -14.06 -16.51
N PRO A 11 16.93 -13.95 -17.86
CA PRO A 11 16.36 -12.75 -18.50
C PRO A 11 14.94 -12.46 -18.02
N ASN A 12 14.61 -11.17 -17.89
CA ASN A 12 13.27 -10.68 -17.52
C ASN A 12 12.77 -11.12 -16.14
N LEU A 13 13.66 -11.58 -15.27
CA LEU A 13 13.29 -11.98 -13.91
C LEU A 13 12.84 -10.74 -13.11
N PRO A 14 11.63 -10.75 -12.50
CA PRO A 14 11.19 -9.66 -11.63
C PRO A 14 12.16 -9.45 -10.44
N LEU A 15 12.14 -8.28 -9.83
CA LEU A 15 13.09 -7.90 -8.77
C LEU A 15 13.15 -8.91 -7.61
N ALA A 16 12.00 -9.26 -7.03
CA ALA A 16 11.96 -10.14 -5.87
C ALA A 16 12.49 -11.54 -6.20
N PRO A 17 12.04 -12.22 -7.28
CA PRO A 17 12.66 -13.46 -7.76
C PRO A 17 14.16 -13.37 -8.00
N ARG A 18 14.65 -12.28 -8.60
CA ARG A 18 16.09 -12.11 -8.86
C ARG A 18 16.89 -12.05 -7.56
N LEU A 19 16.48 -11.20 -6.61
CA LEU A 19 17.17 -11.09 -5.33
C LEU A 19 17.08 -12.38 -4.51
N LEU A 20 15.94 -13.08 -4.55
CA LEU A 20 15.81 -14.39 -3.92
C LEU A 20 16.72 -15.44 -4.58
N ALA A 21 16.85 -15.45 -5.91
CA ALA A 21 17.76 -16.34 -6.62
C ALA A 21 19.22 -16.13 -6.20
N GLU A 22 19.65 -14.86 -6.11
CA GLU A 22 20.99 -14.52 -5.61
C GLU A 22 21.21 -15.04 -4.17
N LEU A 23 20.24 -14.78 -3.27
CA LEU A 23 20.32 -15.18 -1.86
C LEU A 23 20.25 -16.70 -1.69
N CYS A 24 19.44 -17.39 -2.48
CA CYS A 24 19.38 -18.86 -2.49
C CYS A 24 20.69 -19.45 -2.97
N GLN A 25 21.29 -18.90 -4.02
CA GLN A 25 22.61 -19.32 -4.51
C GLN A 25 23.71 -19.14 -3.46
N GLU A 26 23.73 -18.01 -2.73
CA GLU A 26 24.66 -17.78 -1.62
C GLU A 26 24.55 -18.83 -0.51
N LYS A 27 23.34 -19.39 -0.30
CA LYS A 27 23.06 -20.37 0.74
C LYS A 27 23.08 -21.83 0.25
N GLY A 28 23.34 -22.09 -1.03
CA GLY A 28 23.34 -23.44 -1.61
C GLY A 28 21.95 -24.09 -1.70
N ILE A 29 20.86 -23.30 -1.64
CA ILE A 29 19.47 -23.77 -1.71
C ILE A 29 18.83 -23.42 -3.06
N LYS A 30 17.73 -24.09 -3.41
CA LYS A 30 17.12 -23.99 -4.72
C LYS A 30 15.90 -23.07 -4.70
N LEU A 31 15.83 -22.15 -5.66
CA LEU A 31 14.61 -21.44 -6.03
C LEU A 31 14.05 -22.05 -7.31
N ALA A 32 12.79 -22.47 -7.32
CA ALA A 32 12.07 -22.93 -8.50
C ALA A 32 10.78 -22.14 -8.69
N LEU A 33 10.61 -21.57 -9.89
CA LEU A 33 9.44 -20.75 -10.23
C LEU A 33 8.76 -21.29 -11.49
N ASP A 34 7.49 -20.87 -11.67
CA ASP A 34 6.78 -21.10 -12.93
C ASP A 34 7.55 -20.52 -14.11
N SER A 35 7.56 -21.25 -15.23
CA SER A 35 8.36 -20.92 -16.41
C SER A 35 7.78 -19.82 -17.29
N GLU A 36 6.58 -19.31 -16.97
CA GLU A 36 5.88 -18.33 -17.81
C GLU A 36 5.92 -16.92 -17.23
N PHE A 37 5.64 -16.79 -15.92
CA PHE A 37 5.50 -15.49 -15.27
C PHE A 37 6.56 -15.24 -14.22
N PHE A 38 7.29 -16.26 -13.75
CA PHE A 38 8.22 -16.19 -12.61
C PHE A 38 7.57 -15.59 -11.35
N TYR A 39 6.29 -15.89 -11.15
CA TYR A 39 5.47 -15.24 -10.13
C TYR A 39 5.18 -16.12 -8.92
N PHE A 40 5.11 -17.44 -9.10
CA PHE A 40 4.86 -18.38 -8.01
C PHE A 40 5.77 -19.62 -8.14
N GLY A 41 6.02 -20.26 -6.99
CA GLY A 41 6.90 -21.40 -6.93
C GLY A 41 7.28 -21.74 -5.49
N TYR A 42 8.52 -22.17 -5.29
CA TYR A 42 9.00 -22.56 -3.97
C TYR A 42 10.52 -22.39 -3.84
N ILE A 43 10.95 -22.20 -2.58
CA ILE A 43 12.33 -22.36 -2.15
C ILE A 43 12.46 -23.76 -1.56
N GLU A 44 13.49 -24.52 -1.94
CA GLU A 44 13.74 -25.89 -1.50
C GLU A 44 15.11 -25.97 -0.82
N THR A 45 15.12 -26.45 0.43
CA THR A 45 16.33 -26.67 1.20
C THR A 45 17.05 -27.96 0.75
N GLU A 46 18.28 -28.19 1.22
CA GLU A 46 19.07 -29.39 0.88
C GLU A 46 18.39 -30.68 1.33
N ASP A 47 17.67 -30.65 2.45
CA ASP A 47 16.87 -31.76 2.98
C ASP A 47 15.49 -31.93 2.34
N GLY A 48 15.17 -31.12 1.31
CA GLY A 48 13.97 -31.25 0.49
C GLY A 48 12.73 -30.57 1.06
N ILE A 49 12.84 -29.75 2.11
CA ILE A 49 11.72 -28.96 2.63
C ILE A 49 11.40 -27.84 1.64
N ARG A 50 10.11 -27.66 1.31
CA ARG A 50 9.65 -26.65 0.36
C ARG A 50 8.84 -25.55 1.02
N PHE A 51 9.24 -24.31 0.79
CA PHE A 51 8.55 -23.09 1.19
C PHE A 51 7.87 -22.47 -0.04
N PRO A 52 6.54 -22.52 -0.15
CA PRO A 52 5.83 -21.89 -1.27
C PRO A 52 5.96 -20.38 -1.21
N ILE A 53 6.08 -19.77 -2.40
CA ILE A 53 6.10 -18.32 -2.59
C ILE A 53 5.16 -17.92 -3.73
N LYS A 54 4.54 -16.73 -3.61
CA LYS A 54 3.72 -16.13 -4.67
C LYS A 54 3.87 -14.61 -4.65
N GLY A 55 4.61 -14.08 -5.63
CA GLY A 55 4.95 -12.65 -5.65
C GLY A 55 5.65 -12.21 -4.37
N GLY A 56 5.05 -11.26 -3.63
CA GLY A 56 5.55 -10.82 -2.31
C GLY A 56 5.03 -11.62 -1.12
N ALA A 57 4.20 -12.64 -1.35
CA ALA A 57 3.69 -13.50 -0.28
C ALA A 57 4.65 -14.68 -0.05
N PHE A 58 5.12 -14.80 1.18
CA PHE A 58 6.06 -15.80 1.63
C PHE A 58 5.42 -16.74 2.66
N ALA A 59 6.01 -17.92 2.86
CA ALA A 59 5.56 -18.89 3.85
C ALA A 59 5.88 -18.44 5.30
N LEU A 60 5.48 -17.24 5.66
CA LEU A 60 5.68 -16.63 6.99
C LEU A 60 4.34 -16.35 7.69
N ASN A 61 3.41 -15.72 6.98
CA ASN A 61 2.09 -15.41 7.49
C ASN A 61 1.16 -16.63 7.37
N SER A 62 0.30 -16.85 8.37
CA SER A 62 -0.77 -17.81 8.22
C SER A 62 -1.75 -17.37 7.13
N TYR A 63 -2.43 -18.34 6.51
CA TYR A 63 -3.47 -18.02 5.53
C TYR A 63 -4.54 -17.07 6.09
N ALA A 64 -5.00 -17.34 7.33
CA ALA A 64 -6.01 -16.52 7.99
C ALA A 64 -5.57 -15.06 8.20
N ALA A 65 -4.34 -14.83 8.67
CA ALA A 65 -3.80 -13.48 8.84
C ALA A 65 -3.63 -12.76 7.50
N GLY A 66 -3.18 -13.47 6.46
CA GLY A 66 -3.04 -12.92 5.12
C GLY A 66 -4.37 -12.52 4.48
N GLU A 67 -5.44 -13.30 4.68
CA GLU A 67 -6.79 -12.95 4.21
C GLU A 67 -7.39 -11.81 5.04
N ALA A 68 -7.20 -11.83 6.38
CA ALA A 68 -7.66 -10.74 7.25
C ALA A 68 -7.03 -9.38 6.86
N ALA A 69 -5.76 -9.36 6.51
CA ALA A 69 -5.06 -8.14 6.09
C ALA A 69 -5.62 -7.52 4.79
N LYS A 70 -6.28 -8.31 3.93
CA LYS A 70 -6.93 -7.82 2.70
C LYS A 70 -8.27 -7.13 2.99
N ASP A 71 -8.94 -7.53 4.06
CA ASP A 71 -10.23 -7.00 4.49
C ASP A 71 -10.00 -5.81 5.45
N LYS A 72 -10.19 -4.58 4.94
CA LYS A 72 -9.90 -3.35 5.70
C LYS A 72 -10.83 -3.15 6.89
N ASP A 73 -12.10 -3.58 6.79
CA ASP A 73 -13.05 -3.54 7.91
C ASP A 73 -12.60 -4.48 9.03
N PHE A 74 -12.24 -5.72 8.68
CA PHE A 74 -11.80 -6.70 9.66
C PHE A 74 -10.48 -6.28 10.32
N CYS A 75 -9.50 -5.88 9.52
CA CYS A 75 -8.21 -5.41 10.00
C CYS A 75 -8.36 -4.18 10.92
N GLY A 76 -9.16 -3.19 10.50
CA GLY A 76 -9.43 -2.00 11.29
C GLY A 76 -10.11 -2.32 12.63
N ARG A 77 -11.04 -3.27 12.66
CA ARG A 77 -11.68 -3.73 13.92
C ARG A 77 -10.70 -4.41 14.87
N LEU A 78 -9.75 -5.20 14.35
CA LEU A 78 -8.70 -5.79 15.20
C LEU A 78 -7.82 -4.71 15.83
N LEU A 79 -7.50 -3.65 15.06
CA LEU A 79 -6.75 -2.51 15.60
C LEU A 79 -7.54 -1.75 16.65
N GLN A 80 -8.84 -1.49 16.42
CA GLN A 80 -9.73 -0.83 17.38
C GLN A 80 -9.91 -1.65 18.68
N ASP A 81 -10.07 -2.97 18.56
CA ASP A 81 -10.19 -3.88 19.72
C ASP A 81 -8.92 -3.90 20.59
N ALA A 82 -7.78 -3.58 20.00
CA ALA A 82 -6.49 -3.46 20.67
C ALA A 82 -6.16 -2.01 21.11
N ASP A 83 -7.11 -1.08 21.04
CA ASP A 83 -6.94 0.34 21.33
C ASP A 83 -5.81 1.02 20.52
N LEU A 84 -5.51 0.50 19.32
CA LEU A 84 -4.53 1.12 18.42
C LEU A 84 -5.18 2.22 17.57
N PRO A 85 -4.50 3.37 17.40
CA PRO A 85 -5.04 4.48 16.65
C PRO A 85 -5.23 4.11 15.17
N THR A 86 -6.47 4.10 14.71
CA THR A 86 -6.89 3.91 13.32
C THR A 86 -8.01 4.88 13.03
N PRO A 87 -8.14 5.43 11.80
CA PRO A 87 -9.25 6.31 11.48
C PRO A 87 -10.59 5.64 11.74
N ASP A 88 -11.57 6.39 12.23
CA ASP A 88 -12.92 5.87 12.39
C ASP A 88 -13.56 5.54 11.03
N PHE A 89 -14.28 4.43 10.98
CA PHE A 89 -14.87 3.94 9.73
C PHE A 89 -16.14 3.14 9.95
N LYS A 90 -16.93 3.00 8.87
CA LYS A 90 -18.07 2.07 8.81
C LYS A 90 -18.12 1.40 7.44
N LEU A 91 -18.46 0.12 7.45
CA LEU A 91 -18.65 -0.68 6.24
C LEU A 91 -20.09 -0.52 5.72
N ILE A 92 -20.21 -0.23 4.42
CA ILE A 92 -21.50 -0.14 3.69
C ILE A 92 -21.55 -1.27 2.68
N HIS A 93 -22.69 -1.93 2.60
CA HIS A 93 -22.92 -3.08 1.72
C HIS A 93 -23.82 -2.71 0.54
N SER A 94 -23.55 -3.32 -0.62
CA SER A 94 -24.42 -3.23 -1.78
C SER A 94 -25.73 -4.01 -1.55
N ASP A 95 -26.78 -3.61 -2.26
CA ASP A 95 -28.05 -4.36 -2.23
C ASP A 95 -27.88 -5.82 -2.67
N LYS A 96 -26.93 -6.08 -3.57
CA LYS A 96 -26.59 -7.44 -4.00
C LYS A 96 -26.02 -8.26 -2.84
N ALA A 97 -25.05 -7.72 -2.09
CA ALA A 97 -24.48 -8.38 -0.92
C ALA A 97 -25.53 -8.64 0.16
N ILE A 98 -26.40 -7.65 0.42
CA ILE A 98 -27.51 -7.81 1.38
C ILE A 98 -28.46 -8.94 0.97
N ARG A 99 -28.88 -8.99 -0.31
CA ARG A 99 -29.77 -10.07 -0.80
C ARG A 99 -29.14 -11.46 -0.63
N LEU A 100 -27.84 -11.61 -0.97
CA LEU A 100 -27.13 -12.88 -0.81
C LEU A 100 -27.06 -13.30 0.67
N LEU A 101 -26.72 -12.38 1.56
CA LEU A 101 -26.64 -12.64 2.99
C LEU A 101 -28.01 -12.88 3.61
N SER A 102 -29.07 -12.22 3.15
CA SER A 102 -30.44 -12.44 3.63
C SER A 102 -30.92 -13.88 3.40
N THR A 103 -30.44 -14.53 2.34
CA THR A 103 -30.72 -15.94 2.09
C THR A 103 -29.89 -16.86 2.98
N ALA A 104 -28.62 -16.54 3.19
CA ALA A 104 -27.68 -17.40 3.94
C ALA A 104 -27.78 -17.17 5.46
N ASN A 105 -27.90 -15.91 5.89
CA ASN A 105 -27.97 -15.50 7.31
C ASN A 105 -28.81 -14.22 7.49
N PRO A 106 -30.16 -14.34 7.61
CA PRO A 106 -31.07 -13.19 7.71
C PRO A 106 -30.76 -12.25 8.89
N HIS A 107 -30.32 -12.80 10.03
CA HIS A 107 -30.04 -12.00 11.22
C HIS A 107 -28.83 -11.08 10.98
N VAL A 108 -27.78 -11.57 10.34
CA VAL A 108 -26.62 -10.75 9.97
C VAL A 108 -27.03 -9.69 8.96
N ALA A 109 -27.81 -10.07 7.92
CA ALA A 109 -28.23 -9.12 6.89
C ALA A 109 -28.99 -7.90 7.44
N GLN A 110 -29.80 -8.08 8.48
CA GLN A 110 -30.56 -7.00 9.13
C GLN A 110 -29.68 -6.00 9.89
N SER A 111 -28.52 -6.42 10.39
CA SER A 111 -27.59 -5.58 11.13
C SER A 111 -26.64 -4.75 10.24
N LEU A 112 -26.53 -5.08 8.95
CA LEU A 112 -25.60 -4.44 8.04
C LEU A 112 -26.00 -3.00 7.70
N ASN A 113 -24.98 -2.18 7.39
CA ASN A 113 -25.21 -0.85 6.89
C ASN A 113 -25.42 -0.90 5.36
N THR A 114 -26.39 -0.16 4.90
CA THR A 114 -26.77 0.01 3.50
C THR A 114 -26.53 1.44 3.06
N LEU A 115 -26.66 1.72 1.78
CA LEU A 115 -26.56 3.07 1.24
C LEU A 115 -27.49 4.07 1.96
N THR A 116 -28.65 3.65 2.40
CA THR A 116 -29.64 4.50 3.10
C THR A 116 -29.17 4.97 4.48
N LYS A 117 -28.24 4.26 5.11
CA LYS A 117 -27.63 4.65 6.39
C LYS A 117 -26.38 5.54 6.22
N ALA A 118 -25.85 5.63 5.00
CA ALA A 118 -24.60 6.33 4.74
C ALA A 118 -24.60 7.82 5.14
N PRO A 119 -25.66 8.62 4.90
CA PRO A 119 -25.71 10.02 5.33
C PRO A 119 -25.54 10.19 6.86
N ALA A 120 -26.28 9.42 7.65
CA ALA A 120 -26.16 9.48 9.11
C ALA A 120 -24.79 9.02 9.63
N ILE A 121 -24.17 8.05 8.97
CA ILE A 121 -22.81 7.59 9.27
C ILE A 121 -21.83 8.71 8.95
N ALA A 122 -21.95 9.36 7.81
CA ALA A 122 -21.07 10.44 7.37
C ALA A 122 -21.20 11.67 8.28
N GLU A 123 -22.41 12.00 8.72
CA GLU A 123 -22.63 13.08 9.69
C GLU A 123 -21.90 12.79 11.03
N ALA A 124 -21.95 11.55 11.50
CA ALA A 124 -21.27 11.14 12.73
C ALA A 124 -19.74 11.15 12.61
N LEU A 125 -19.19 10.81 11.45
CA LEU A 125 -17.74 10.83 11.20
C LEU A 125 -17.20 12.23 10.90
N GLY A 126 -18.02 13.13 10.34
CA GLY A 126 -17.63 14.47 9.89
C GLY A 126 -16.96 14.49 8.51
N TYR A 127 -17.20 15.59 7.76
CA TYR A 127 -16.54 15.82 6.46
C TYR A 127 -15.24 16.60 6.62
N PRO A 128 -14.23 16.39 5.75
CA PRO A 128 -14.22 15.48 4.61
C PRO A 128 -14.05 14.02 5.02
N LEU A 129 -14.52 13.11 4.15
CA LEU A 129 -14.43 11.67 4.32
C LEU A 129 -13.66 11.02 3.17
N PHE A 130 -13.29 9.76 3.35
CA PHE A 130 -12.89 8.88 2.24
C PHE A 130 -13.89 7.73 2.08
N ILE A 131 -14.23 7.43 0.82
CA ILE A 131 -14.82 6.14 0.47
C ILE A 131 -13.79 5.28 -0.23
N LYS A 132 -13.75 3.99 0.11
CA LYS A 132 -12.81 3.05 -0.51
C LYS A 132 -13.38 1.62 -0.53
N PRO A 133 -13.05 0.80 -1.55
CA PRO A 133 -13.38 -0.62 -1.53
C PRO A 133 -12.80 -1.29 -0.27
N ASN A 134 -13.59 -2.19 0.34
CA ASN A 134 -13.11 -2.95 1.49
C ASN A 134 -11.88 -3.80 1.16
N GLU A 135 -11.88 -4.40 -0.01
CA GLU A 135 -10.74 -5.11 -0.56
C GLU A 135 -10.19 -4.36 -1.78
N GLY A 136 -8.91 -4.46 -2.01
CA GLY A 136 -8.25 -3.80 -3.13
C GLY A 136 -6.90 -3.25 -2.73
N THR A 137 -6.13 -2.86 -3.74
CA THR A 137 -4.74 -2.42 -3.59
C THR A 137 -4.47 -1.15 -4.42
N GLN A 138 -3.35 -0.50 -4.17
CA GLN A 138 -2.86 0.64 -4.96
C GLN A 138 -3.81 1.86 -4.97
N GLY A 139 -4.70 2.01 -3.98
CA GLY A 139 -5.62 3.15 -3.91
C GLY A 139 -6.71 3.18 -5.00
N VAL A 140 -6.92 2.07 -5.70
CA VAL A 140 -7.99 1.96 -6.72
C VAL A 140 -9.34 2.11 -6.04
N GLY A 141 -10.16 3.03 -6.54
CA GLY A 141 -11.51 3.29 -6.01
C GLY A 141 -11.54 4.13 -4.73
N VAL A 142 -10.40 4.64 -4.24
CA VAL A 142 -10.36 5.58 -3.11
C VAL A 142 -10.76 6.98 -3.60
N GLN A 143 -11.75 7.58 -2.94
CA GLN A 143 -12.25 8.92 -3.29
C GLN A 143 -12.46 9.75 -2.03
N LYS A 144 -12.01 11.00 -2.07
CA LYS A 144 -12.30 12.01 -1.04
C LYS A 144 -13.70 12.58 -1.29
N ILE A 145 -14.46 12.74 -0.23
CA ILE A 145 -15.86 13.19 -0.23
C ILE A 145 -15.95 14.44 0.65
N SER A 146 -16.46 15.51 0.08
CA SER A 146 -16.50 16.82 0.76
C SER A 146 -17.86 17.15 1.37
N ASP A 147 -18.93 16.50 0.89
CA ASP A 147 -20.30 16.75 1.37
C ASP A 147 -21.23 15.54 1.12
N GLU A 148 -22.47 15.65 1.62
CA GLU A 148 -23.46 14.58 1.52
C GLU A 148 -23.92 14.31 0.07
N ALA A 149 -24.03 15.33 -0.77
CA ALA A 149 -24.46 15.17 -2.15
C ALA A 149 -23.42 14.37 -2.96
N GLU A 150 -22.15 14.67 -2.73
CA GLU A 150 -21.03 13.93 -3.29
C GLU A 150 -20.98 12.48 -2.76
N LEU A 151 -21.19 12.29 -1.44
CA LEU A 151 -21.27 10.96 -0.83
C LEU A 151 -22.33 10.09 -1.51
N ASN A 152 -23.57 10.58 -1.57
CA ASN A 152 -24.69 9.84 -2.12
C ASN A 152 -24.44 9.43 -3.58
N THR A 153 -23.91 10.35 -4.39
CA THR A 153 -23.63 10.08 -5.80
C THR A 153 -22.51 9.07 -6.00
N ARG A 154 -21.36 9.31 -5.35
CA ARG A 154 -20.15 8.50 -5.57
C ARG A 154 -20.23 7.14 -4.90
N LEU A 155 -20.81 7.05 -3.69
CA LEU A 155 -20.98 5.78 -2.99
C LEU A 155 -21.98 4.90 -3.72
N ALA A 156 -23.11 5.44 -4.21
CA ALA A 156 -24.06 4.68 -5.01
C ALA A 156 -23.42 4.13 -6.29
N ALA A 157 -22.62 4.92 -6.99
CA ALA A 157 -21.88 4.45 -8.16
C ALA A 157 -20.86 3.37 -7.82
N ALA A 158 -20.08 3.53 -6.73
CA ALA A 158 -19.09 2.57 -6.29
C ALA A 158 -19.70 1.22 -5.90
N LEU A 159 -20.88 1.22 -5.26
CA LEU A 159 -21.61 0.00 -4.86
C LEU A 159 -22.21 -0.79 -6.03
N GLN A 160 -22.23 -0.24 -7.27
CA GLN A 160 -22.60 -1.03 -8.46
C GLN A 160 -21.55 -2.07 -8.82
N THR A 161 -20.29 -1.78 -8.53
CA THR A 161 -19.14 -2.63 -8.89
C THR A 161 -18.45 -3.30 -7.70
N ASN A 162 -18.73 -2.81 -6.48
CA ASN A 162 -18.16 -3.33 -5.24
C ASN A 162 -19.28 -3.76 -4.28
N ASP A 163 -19.18 -4.96 -3.76
CA ASP A 163 -20.16 -5.47 -2.79
C ASP A 163 -20.02 -4.82 -1.40
N ARG A 164 -18.83 -4.27 -1.08
CA ARG A 164 -18.50 -3.67 0.23
C ARG A 164 -17.62 -2.42 0.06
N MET A 165 -18.01 -1.31 0.65
CA MET A 165 -17.29 -0.03 0.67
C MET A 165 -17.10 0.45 2.11
N LEU A 166 -15.91 0.94 2.46
CA LEU A 166 -15.71 1.70 3.69
C LEU A 166 -16.04 3.16 3.46
N VAL A 167 -16.71 3.76 4.45
CA VAL A 167 -16.76 5.22 4.69
C VAL A 167 -15.89 5.48 5.89
N GLN A 168 -14.86 6.30 5.72
CA GLN A 168 -13.80 6.51 6.72
C GLN A 168 -13.52 8.00 6.88
N GLU A 169 -13.26 8.44 8.12
CA GLU A 169 -12.81 9.81 8.39
C GLU A 169 -11.50 10.14 7.68
N ALA A 170 -11.32 11.41 7.33
CA ALA A 170 -10.07 11.90 6.78
C ALA A 170 -9.14 12.35 7.90
N VAL A 171 -8.02 11.65 8.06
CA VAL A 171 -6.94 12.04 8.96
C VAL A 171 -5.80 12.66 8.20
N SER A 172 -5.07 13.58 8.84
CA SER A 172 -3.90 14.27 8.27
C SER A 172 -2.61 13.52 8.57
N GLY A 173 -1.56 13.85 7.83
CA GLY A 173 -0.22 13.35 8.05
C GLY A 173 0.47 12.91 6.76
N SER A 174 1.79 12.76 6.83
CA SER A 174 2.60 12.12 5.79
C SER A 174 2.37 10.61 5.80
N ASP A 175 2.50 10.00 4.64
CA ASP A 175 2.20 8.59 4.41
C ASP A 175 3.49 7.76 4.53
N TYR A 176 3.50 6.84 5.49
CA TYR A 176 4.62 5.96 5.77
C TYR A 176 4.25 4.50 5.60
N ARG A 177 5.10 3.75 4.90
CA ARG A 177 5.06 2.28 4.88
C ARG A 177 6.17 1.72 5.74
N VAL A 178 5.80 1.02 6.80
CA VAL A 178 6.74 0.36 7.71
C VAL A 178 6.82 -1.12 7.37
N ILE A 179 8.02 -1.61 7.08
CA ILE A 179 8.25 -3.04 6.82
C ILE A 179 8.64 -3.72 8.14
N VAL A 180 7.79 -4.62 8.58
CA VAL A 180 7.95 -5.38 9.84
C VAL A 180 8.20 -6.84 9.52
N LEU A 181 9.15 -7.45 10.22
CA LEU A 181 9.39 -8.90 10.21
C LEU A 181 9.67 -9.37 11.63
N ASP A 182 8.84 -10.30 12.13
CA ASP A 182 8.98 -10.90 13.46
C ASP A 182 9.21 -9.84 14.57
N GLY A 183 8.44 -8.76 14.54
CA GLY A 183 8.54 -7.65 15.51
C GLY A 183 9.74 -6.72 15.30
N THR A 184 10.52 -6.91 14.23
CA THR A 184 11.66 -6.04 13.90
C THR A 184 11.32 -5.12 12.72
N ILE A 185 11.65 -3.83 12.84
CA ILE A 185 11.54 -2.87 11.75
C ILE A 185 12.71 -3.06 10.79
N LEU A 186 12.40 -3.38 9.54
CA LEU A 186 13.40 -3.55 8.47
C LEU A 186 13.58 -2.28 7.64
N ALA A 187 12.51 -1.52 7.43
CA ALA A 187 12.53 -0.23 6.74
C ALA A 187 11.31 0.61 7.10
N ILE A 188 11.45 1.92 7.07
CA ILE A 188 10.37 2.90 7.10
C ILE A 188 10.52 3.78 5.86
N ILE A 189 9.49 3.75 5.02
CA ILE A 189 9.48 4.39 3.70
C ILE A 189 8.44 5.50 3.73
N GLU A 190 8.88 6.74 3.68
CA GLU A 190 7.98 7.86 3.42
C GLU A 190 7.57 7.82 1.96
N ARG A 191 6.26 7.84 1.71
CA ARG A 191 5.66 7.90 0.38
C ARG A 191 5.17 9.32 0.16
N ARG A 192 5.83 10.04 -0.75
CA ARG A 192 5.45 11.39 -1.12
C ARG A 192 4.61 11.36 -2.38
N PRO A 193 3.52 12.13 -2.45
CA PRO A 193 2.72 12.24 -3.66
C PRO A 193 3.54 12.76 -4.84
N LEU A 194 3.08 12.45 -6.06
CA LEU A 194 3.68 13.04 -7.26
C LEU A 194 3.62 14.57 -7.18
N SER A 195 4.78 15.19 -7.28
CA SER A 195 4.95 16.65 -7.25
C SER A 195 6.01 17.08 -8.25
N ILE A 196 5.96 18.37 -8.64
CA ILE A 196 7.02 19.07 -9.38
C ILE A 196 7.54 20.23 -8.55
N SER A 197 8.81 20.55 -8.71
CA SER A 197 9.45 21.72 -8.12
C SER A 197 9.72 22.76 -9.21
N GLY A 198 9.34 23.99 -8.97
CA GLY A 198 9.68 25.13 -9.82
C GLY A 198 11.18 25.35 -9.86
N ASP A 199 11.66 25.89 -10.97
CA ASP A 199 13.03 26.35 -11.17
C ASP A 199 13.10 27.84 -11.62
N GLY A 200 11.95 28.51 -11.57
CA GLY A 200 11.82 29.92 -11.96
C GLY A 200 11.91 30.18 -13.46
N THR A 201 11.99 29.15 -14.32
CA THR A 201 12.24 29.29 -15.77
C THR A 201 11.33 28.44 -16.64
N HIS A 202 11.12 27.18 -16.29
CA HIS A 202 10.29 26.26 -17.07
C HIS A 202 8.84 26.33 -16.68
N THR A 203 7.96 26.16 -17.66
CA THR A 203 6.52 26.04 -17.44
C THR A 203 6.16 24.76 -16.72
N ILE A 204 5.00 24.73 -16.08
CA ILE A 204 4.45 23.50 -15.45
C ILE A 204 4.36 22.37 -16.47
N ALA A 205 4.01 22.64 -17.73
CA ALA A 205 3.96 21.63 -18.79
C ALA A 205 5.32 21.00 -19.07
N GLU A 206 6.39 21.79 -19.10
CA GLU A 206 7.76 21.31 -19.32
C GLU A 206 8.27 20.50 -18.14
N LEU A 207 8.12 21.00 -16.91
CA LEU A 207 8.50 20.29 -15.68
C LEU A 207 7.74 18.96 -15.53
N LEU A 208 6.44 18.95 -15.82
CA LEU A 208 5.60 17.75 -15.78
C LEU A 208 6.06 16.72 -16.83
N SER A 209 6.34 17.18 -18.06
CA SER A 209 6.82 16.31 -19.15
C SER A 209 8.15 15.64 -18.79
N GLU A 210 9.09 16.40 -18.25
CA GLU A 210 10.38 15.87 -17.79
C GLU A 210 10.22 14.87 -16.63
N LYS A 211 9.37 15.20 -15.65
CA LYS A 211 9.08 14.30 -14.53
C LYS A 211 8.49 12.98 -15.01
N ILE A 212 7.49 13.01 -15.89
CA ILE A 212 6.87 11.80 -16.45
C ILE A 212 7.85 10.99 -17.27
N LYS A 213 8.68 11.64 -18.09
CA LYS A 213 9.74 10.95 -18.86
C LYS A 213 10.70 10.22 -17.93
N THR A 214 11.12 10.85 -16.84
CA THR A 214 11.98 10.22 -15.82
C THR A 214 11.29 9.01 -15.17
N LEU A 215 10.00 9.10 -14.88
CA LEU A 215 9.23 8.00 -14.31
C LEU A 215 9.06 6.83 -15.30
N THR A 216 8.80 7.09 -16.57
CA THR A 216 8.60 6.05 -17.59
C THR A 216 9.87 5.29 -17.93
N THR A 217 11.05 5.85 -17.69
CA THR A 217 12.33 5.12 -17.83
C THR A 217 12.57 4.11 -16.70
N ARG A 218 11.84 4.21 -15.58
CA ARG A 218 11.90 3.23 -14.49
C ARG A 218 11.05 2.01 -14.86
N SER A 219 11.60 0.82 -14.75
CA SER A 219 10.86 -0.41 -15.01
C SER A 219 9.80 -0.64 -13.92
N GLY A 220 8.51 -0.55 -14.23
CA GLY A 220 7.46 -0.74 -13.21
C GLY A 220 6.06 -0.36 -13.67
N GLY A 221 5.92 0.16 -14.90
CA GLY A 221 4.62 0.47 -15.49
C GLY A 221 3.90 1.60 -14.73
N TYR A 222 4.51 2.77 -14.67
CA TYR A 222 3.84 3.97 -14.17
C TYR A 222 2.61 4.27 -15.02
N LYS A 223 1.47 4.50 -14.34
CA LYS A 223 0.16 4.68 -14.97
C LYS A 223 -0.27 6.15 -15.02
N VAL A 224 0.67 7.07 -15.17
CA VAL A 224 0.38 8.51 -15.19
C VAL A 224 0.87 9.12 -16.49
N GLU A 225 -0.01 9.85 -17.15
CA GLU A 225 0.26 10.61 -18.36
C GLU A 225 0.15 12.11 -18.07
N SER A 226 0.79 12.95 -18.88
CA SER A 226 0.76 14.42 -18.72
C SER A 226 -0.63 15.03 -18.85
N ASN A 227 -1.56 14.32 -19.49
CA ASN A 227 -2.95 14.72 -19.69
C ASN A 227 -3.91 14.07 -18.66
N ASP A 228 -3.39 13.45 -17.60
CA ASP A 228 -4.23 12.83 -16.55
C ASP A 228 -5.16 13.90 -15.95
N PRO A 229 -6.49 13.69 -16.01
CA PRO A 229 -7.46 14.68 -15.53
C PRO A 229 -7.28 15.06 -14.06
N ARG A 230 -6.71 14.16 -13.23
CA ARG A 230 -6.45 14.43 -11.81
C ARG A 230 -5.32 15.45 -11.65
N ILE A 231 -4.27 15.35 -12.47
CA ILE A 231 -3.15 16.30 -12.49
C ILE A 231 -3.62 17.67 -12.96
N LEU A 232 -4.35 17.71 -14.08
CA LEU A 232 -4.87 18.96 -14.62
C LEU A 232 -5.77 19.69 -13.62
N LYS A 233 -6.62 18.93 -12.92
CA LYS A 233 -7.48 19.46 -11.86
C LYS A 233 -6.67 20.01 -10.68
N ALA A 234 -5.63 19.29 -10.22
CA ALA A 234 -4.78 19.73 -9.11
C ALA A 234 -4.03 21.05 -9.45
N ILE A 235 -3.52 21.17 -10.68
CA ILE A 235 -2.88 22.41 -11.18
C ILE A 235 -3.86 23.57 -11.13
N GLN A 236 -5.10 23.36 -11.61
CA GLN A 236 -6.14 24.38 -11.63
C GLN A 236 -6.61 24.77 -10.21
N GLU A 237 -6.79 23.80 -9.32
CA GLU A 237 -7.16 24.03 -7.91
C GLU A 237 -6.08 24.79 -7.14
N ALA A 238 -4.81 24.65 -7.53
CA ALA A 238 -3.70 25.43 -7.00
C ALA A 238 -3.62 26.87 -7.59
N GLY A 239 -4.50 27.22 -8.53
CA GLY A 239 -4.53 28.56 -9.16
C GLY A 239 -3.58 28.71 -10.34
N TYR A 240 -3.06 27.61 -10.88
CA TYR A 240 -2.12 27.60 -12.01
C TYR A 240 -2.76 27.01 -13.28
N ASP A 241 -2.06 27.17 -14.39
CA ASP A 241 -2.27 26.46 -15.64
C ASP A 241 -0.95 25.85 -16.15
N LEU A 242 -1.02 25.11 -17.24
CA LEU A 242 0.16 24.43 -17.82
C LEU A 242 1.25 25.39 -18.34
N THR A 243 0.91 26.66 -18.60
CA THR A 243 1.82 27.72 -19.08
C THR A 243 2.45 28.50 -17.92
N SER A 244 1.94 28.34 -16.73
CA SER A 244 2.45 29.02 -15.53
C SER A 244 3.87 28.57 -15.19
N ILE A 245 4.67 29.49 -14.63
CA ILE A 245 6.03 29.24 -14.17
C ILE A 245 6.03 29.32 -12.64
N LEU A 246 6.39 28.22 -11.97
CA LEU A 246 6.54 28.17 -10.52
C LEU A 246 7.85 28.87 -10.10
N SER A 247 7.84 29.52 -8.93
CA SER A 247 9.04 30.10 -8.35
C SER A 247 10.10 29.02 -8.11
N ASP A 248 11.37 29.40 -8.05
CA ASP A 248 12.46 28.45 -7.74
C ASP A 248 12.26 27.83 -6.36
N GLY A 249 12.27 26.47 -6.31
CA GLY A 249 12.01 25.69 -5.11
C GLY A 249 10.54 25.56 -4.70
N GLU A 250 9.61 26.23 -5.39
CA GLU A 250 8.19 26.10 -5.12
C GLU A 250 7.68 24.70 -5.51
N LEU A 251 7.03 24.03 -4.55
CA LEU A 251 6.55 22.66 -4.73
C LEU A 251 5.06 22.65 -5.08
N LEU A 252 4.71 22.07 -6.22
CA LEU A 252 3.33 21.85 -6.64
C LEU A 252 3.02 20.36 -6.59
N GLN A 253 2.11 19.97 -5.67
CA GLN A 253 1.62 18.60 -5.59
C GLN A 253 0.60 18.33 -6.71
N LEU A 254 0.81 17.26 -7.47
CA LEU A 254 0.01 16.92 -8.66
C LEU A 254 -1.03 15.83 -8.40
N LEU A 255 -0.78 14.95 -7.43
CA LEU A 255 -1.73 13.92 -7.00
C LEU A 255 -1.88 13.93 -5.49
N SER A 256 -3.08 13.62 -5.00
CA SER A 256 -3.36 13.53 -3.56
C SER A 256 -2.93 12.20 -2.93
N ASN A 257 -2.74 11.16 -3.76
CA ASN A 257 -2.30 9.86 -3.27
C ASN A 257 -0.77 9.74 -3.38
N ALA A 258 -0.17 9.15 -2.35
CA ALA A 258 1.27 8.91 -2.27
C ALA A 258 1.70 7.57 -2.88
N ASN A 259 0.88 6.99 -3.78
CA ASN A 259 1.20 5.70 -4.38
C ASN A 259 2.41 5.80 -5.31
N LEU A 260 3.41 4.99 -5.02
CA LEU A 260 4.63 4.93 -5.83
C LEU A 260 4.38 4.48 -7.28
N SER A 261 3.32 3.69 -7.52
CA SER A 261 2.90 3.27 -8.86
C SER A 261 2.30 4.39 -9.71
N THR A 262 1.93 5.51 -9.11
CA THR A 262 1.43 6.72 -9.79
C THR A 262 2.46 7.85 -9.80
N GLY A 263 3.73 7.54 -9.63
CA GLY A 263 4.83 8.51 -9.72
C GLY A 263 5.21 9.19 -8.40
N GLY A 264 4.66 8.76 -7.29
CA GLY A 264 5.10 9.19 -5.96
C GLY A 264 6.58 8.84 -5.71
N GLU A 265 7.19 9.55 -4.78
CA GLU A 265 8.57 9.33 -4.35
C GLU A 265 8.62 8.46 -3.11
N ALA A 266 9.68 7.64 -3.01
CA ALA A 266 9.97 6.83 -1.83
C ALA A 266 11.26 7.32 -1.19
N VAL A 267 11.20 7.67 0.09
CA VAL A 267 12.38 8.12 0.87
C VAL A 267 12.57 7.18 2.06
N ASP A 268 13.80 6.70 2.24
CA ASP A 268 14.15 5.90 3.43
C ASP A 268 14.29 6.81 4.65
N VAL A 269 13.39 6.68 5.60
CA VAL A 269 13.36 7.47 6.86
C VAL A 269 13.51 6.57 8.10
N THR A 270 14.02 5.35 7.92
CA THR A 270 14.14 4.34 8.98
C THR A 270 14.89 4.85 10.21
N ASN A 271 15.94 5.67 10.00
CA ASN A 271 16.84 6.06 11.07
C ASN A 271 16.35 7.26 11.90
N ILE A 272 15.34 8.01 11.40
CA ILE A 272 14.82 9.21 12.07
C ILE A 272 13.54 8.99 12.85
N ALA A 273 12.90 7.83 12.66
CA ALA A 273 11.64 7.50 13.31
C ALA A 273 11.79 7.33 14.83
N SER A 274 10.85 7.90 15.56
CA SER A 274 10.74 7.76 17.01
C SER A 274 10.45 6.32 17.44
N GLN A 275 10.67 6.03 18.72
CA GLN A 275 10.38 4.69 19.24
C GLN A 275 8.88 4.41 19.29
N SER A 276 8.06 5.36 19.72
CA SER A 276 6.60 5.19 19.75
C SER A 276 6.00 4.91 18.38
N PHE A 277 6.50 5.57 17.31
CA PHE A 277 6.09 5.28 15.94
C PHE A 277 6.44 3.84 15.51
N LYS A 278 7.64 3.38 15.87
CA LYS A 278 8.08 1.99 15.60
C LYS A 278 7.25 0.97 16.36
N ASP A 279 6.98 1.23 17.63
CA ASP A 279 6.18 0.36 18.50
C ASP A 279 4.75 0.21 17.98
N LEU A 280 4.14 1.32 17.53
CA LEU A 280 2.83 1.30 16.89
C LEU A 280 2.79 0.34 15.67
N ALA A 281 3.78 0.43 14.79
CA ALA A 281 3.83 -0.42 13.60
C ALA A 281 4.03 -1.91 13.94
N VAL A 282 4.89 -2.20 14.92
CA VAL A 282 5.14 -3.58 15.39
C VAL A 282 3.89 -4.15 16.03
N GLU A 283 3.23 -3.37 16.90
CA GLU A 283 2.03 -3.82 17.59
C GLU A 283 0.86 -4.02 16.63
N ALA A 284 0.68 -3.16 15.62
CA ALA A 284 -0.32 -3.33 14.58
C ALA A 284 -0.11 -4.65 13.81
N ALA A 285 1.13 -4.97 13.41
CA ALA A 285 1.45 -6.24 12.76
C ALA A 285 1.16 -7.44 13.66
N ARG A 286 1.51 -7.35 14.97
CA ARG A 286 1.29 -8.40 15.97
C ARG A 286 -0.21 -8.68 16.17
N VAL A 287 -1.01 -7.65 16.34
CA VAL A 287 -2.47 -7.73 16.57
C VAL A 287 -3.17 -8.38 15.36
N CYS A 288 -2.74 -8.05 14.15
CA CYS A 288 -3.26 -8.66 12.91
C CYS A 288 -2.65 -10.06 12.62
N GLY A 289 -1.79 -10.59 13.49
CA GLY A 289 -1.21 -11.93 13.36
C GLY A 289 -0.20 -12.05 12.22
N LEU A 290 0.42 -10.95 11.79
CA LEU A 290 1.36 -10.91 10.67
C LEU A 290 2.80 -10.95 11.18
N ARG A 291 3.57 -11.92 10.73
CA ARG A 291 5.01 -12.01 10.95
C ARG A 291 5.77 -11.10 9.99
N TYR A 292 5.36 -11.08 8.72
CA TYR A 292 5.90 -10.18 7.68
C TYR A 292 4.79 -9.28 7.17
N ALA A 293 4.96 -7.98 7.32
CA ALA A 293 3.94 -6.99 7.01
C ALA A 293 4.53 -5.68 6.47
N GLY A 294 3.75 -5.02 5.60
CA GLY A 294 3.83 -3.60 5.37
C GLY A 294 2.70 -2.91 6.12
N VAL A 295 3.01 -2.09 7.09
CA VAL A 295 2.05 -1.32 7.86
C VAL A 295 2.02 0.10 7.31
N ASP A 296 0.85 0.55 6.86
CA ASP A 296 0.66 1.88 6.30
C ASP A 296 0.12 2.80 7.40
N ILE A 297 0.87 3.87 7.71
CA ILE A 297 0.59 4.80 8.81
C ILE A 297 0.62 6.22 8.27
N LEU A 298 -0.42 7.01 8.61
CA LEU A 298 -0.35 8.46 8.50
C LEU A 298 0.16 9.03 9.83
N CYS A 299 1.15 9.93 9.76
CA CYS A 299 1.73 10.59 10.92
C CYS A 299 2.18 12.00 10.53
N GLU A 300 1.97 12.98 11.40
CA GLU A 300 2.39 14.36 11.13
C GLU A 300 3.91 14.50 11.15
N ASP A 301 4.57 13.93 12.16
CA ASP A 301 6.02 13.90 12.30
C ASP A 301 6.47 12.62 13.01
N LEU A 302 6.96 11.67 12.23
CA LEU A 302 7.41 10.38 12.76
C LEU A 302 8.65 10.47 13.67
N SER A 303 9.35 11.60 13.69
CA SER A 303 10.54 11.80 14.54
C SER A 303 10.19 12.18 15.99
N ILE A 304 8.97 12.64 16.21
CA ILE A 304 8.48 13.05 17.52
C ILE A 304 7.80 11.86 18.20
N ASN A 305 8.20 11.58 19.46
CA ASN A 305 7.50 10.56 20.26
C ASN A 305 6.06 11.01 20.51
N ASP A 306 5.15 10.03 20.39
CA ASP A 306 3.72 10.21 20.62
C ASP A 306 3.05 11.26 19.71
N ALA A 307 3.67 11.56 18.55
CA ALA A 307 3.01 12.37 17.53
C ALA A 307 1.73 11.67 17.06
N PRO A 308 0.66 12.44 16.73
CA PRO A 308 -0.57 11.86 16.20
C PRO A 308 -0.28 10.97 14.99
N ALA A 309 -0.65 9.69 15.09
CA ALA A 309 -0.42 8.69 14.05
C ALA A 309 -1.62 7.75 13.95
N HIS A 310 -1.95 7.31 12.73
CA HIS A 310 -3.09 6.42 12.49
C HIS A 310 -2.69 5.29 11.54
N VAL A 311 -2.92 4.06 11.95
CA VAL A 311 -2.73 2.88 11.09
C VAL A 311 -3.87 2.81 10.09
N LEU A 312 -3.55 2.88 8.79
CA LEU A 312 -4.55 2.87 7.70
C LEU A 312 -4.91 1.47 7.21
N GLU A 313 -3.89 0.65 7.02
CA GLU A 313 -4.02 -0.72 6.51
C GLU A 313 -2.74 -1.53 6.74
N LEU A 314 -2.85 -2.85 6.65
CA LEU A 314 -1.72 -3.77 6.65
C LEU A 314 -1.69 -4.59 5.36
N ASN A 315 -0.48 -4.91 4.92
CA ASN A 315 -0.21 -5.70 3.73
C ASN A 315 0.63 -6.92 4.09
N ALA A 316 0.10 -8.12 3.89
CA ALA A 316 0.78 -9.39 4.22
C ALA A 316 1.92 -9.78 3.25
N GLY A 317 2.16 -8.99 2.22
CA GLY A 317 3.21 -9.20 1.22
C GLY A 317 3.60 -7.87 0.57
N PRO A 318 4.28 -6.97 1.29
CA PRO A 318 4.61 -5.63 0.77
C PRO A 318 5.55 -5.72 -0.42
N GLY A 319 5.17 -5.06 -1.55
CA GLY A 319 6.02 -4.92 -2.72
C GLY A 319 7.11 -3.88 -2.50
N LEU A 320 8.36 -4.20 -2.85
CA LEU A 320 9.53 -3.33 -2.67
C LEU A 320 10.10 -2.80 -3.99
N THR A 321 9.54 -3.16 -5.13
CA THR A 321 10.06 -2.79 -6.46
C THR A 321 10.17 -1.27 -6.64
N ASN A 322 9.12 -0.53 -6.30
CA ASN A 322 9.14 0.93 -6.43
C ASN A 322 10.14 1.59 -5.48
N PHE A 323 10.32 1.05 -4.28
CA PHE A 323 11.33 1.53 -3.34
C PHE A 323 12.75 1.26 -3.86
N TRP A 324 13.01 0.07 -4.40
CA TRP A 324 14.26 -0.25 -5.08
C TRP A 324 14.58 0.72 -6.22
N GLN A 325 13.58 1.03 -7.05
CA GLN A 325 13.75 1.87 -8.24
C GLN A 325 13.87 3.36 -7.94
N ALA A 326 13.43 3.80 -6.76
CA ALA A 326 13.46 5.21 -6.40
C ALA A 326 14.89 5.74 -6.27
N SER A 327 15.83 4.96 -5.71
CA SER A 327 17.24 5.33 -5.59
C SER A 327 18.14 4.09 -5.51
N PRO A 328 19.34 4.11 -6.10
CA PRO A 328 20.37 3.10 -5.89
C PRO A 328 20.75 2.90 -4.41
N GLU A 329 20.64 3.94 -3.59
CA GLU A 329 20.91 3.89 -2.15
C GLU A 329 19.98 2.91 -1.42
N HIS A 330 18.77 2.68 -1.94
CA HIS A 330 17.80 1.75 -1.36
C HIS A 330 18.13 0.26 -1.64
N HIS A 331 19.01 -0.02 -2.61
CA HIS A 331 19.31 -1.41 -3.03
C HIS A 331 19.82 -2.27 -1.89
N HIS A 332 20.72 -1.72 -1.08
CA HIS A 332 21.24 -2.43 0.10
C HIS A 332 20.10 -2.79 1.08
N ARG A 333 19.22 -1.84 1.36
CA ARG A 333 18.10 -2.03 2.29
C ARG A 333 17.12 -3.10 1.79
N VAL A 334 16.72 -3.02 0.53
CA VAL A 334 15.79 -3.99 -0.07
C VAL A 334 16.39 -5.40 -0.08
N ARG A 335 17.69 -5.53 -0.42
CA ARG A 335 18.39 -6.82 -0.35
C ARG A 335 18.43 -7.37 1.08
N ALA A 336 18.68 -6.52 2.09
CA ALA A 336 18.66 -6.91 3.50
C ALA A 336 17.26 -7.39 3.93
N ILE A 337 16.19 -6.74 3.47
CA ILE A 337 14.81 -7.18 3.74
C ILE A 337 14.57 -8.59 3.19
N TYR A 338 14.88 -8.86 1.91
CA TYR A 338 14.69 -10.20 1.34
C TYR A 338 15.58 -11.26 1.99
N ARG A 339 16.79 -10.88 2.44
CA ARG A 339 17.66 -11.77 3.24
C ARG A 339 16.98 -12.16 4.56
N GLY A 340 16.48 -11.19 5.31
CA GLY A 340 15.76 -11.44 6.56
C GLY A 340 14.52 -12.32 6.35
N VAL A 341 13.74 -12.05 5.29
CA VAL A 341 12.56 -12.87 4.92
C VAL A 341 12.97 -14.32 4.63
N LEU A 342 14.03 -14.55 3.85
CA LEU A 342 14.52 -15.88 3.54
C LEU A 342 15.00 -16.60 4.81
N GLU A 343 15.76 -15.93 5.66
CA GLU A 343 16.25 -16.50 6.92
C GLU A 343 15.12 -16.86 7.88
N ALA A 344 14.13 -15.99 8.02
CA ALA A 344 12.94 -16.27 8.84
C ALA A 344 12.11 -17.46 8.33
N MET A 345 12.06 -17.67 7.00
CA MET A 345 11.42 -18.88 6.43
C MET A 345 12.21 -20.15 6.77
N LEU A 346 13.54 -20.13 6.60
CA LEU A 346 14.38 -21.28 6.84
C LEU A 346 14.41 -21.71 8.32
N GLN A 347 14.28 -20.76 9.24
CA GLN A 347 14.21 -21.04 10.69
C GLN A 347 12.94 -21.80 11.11
N GLN A 348 11.89 -21.84 10.30
CA GLN A 348 10.66 -22.59 10.61
C GLN A 348 10.86 -24.12 10.47
N SER A 349 11.89 -24.56 9.80
CA SER A 349 12.20 -25.97 9.57
C SER A 349 13.21 -26.55 10.59
N ALA A 350 13.76 -25.72 11.44
CA ALA A 350 14.64 -26.12 12.53
C ALA A 350 13.87 -26.29 13.85
#